data_f7efbf44267ceaff8ba512fc51882d21
#
_entry.id   f7efbf44267ceaff8ba512fc51882d21
#
_cell.length_a   1.000
_cell.length_b   1.000
_cell.length_c   1.000
_cell.angle_alpha   90.00
_cell.angle_beta   90.00
_cell.angle_gamma   90.00
#
_symmetry.space_group_name_H-M   'P 1'
#
loop_
_entity.id
_entity.type
_entity.pdbx_description
1 polymer ?
#
loop_
_entity_poly.entity_id
_entity_poly.type
_entity_poly.pdbx_seq_one_letter_code
_entity_poly.pdbx_strand_id
1 'polypeptide(L)'
;MRKRVPREYQELFCVGELTEMEKRLYGGDPYRERVGGMHYCTKTEKAGDTLVLTVYPILGRSDRAKAEAARKAMSRERQNRYNRERARRRLALLMDANFGKNDLHVTLTYRGTPPDYEQARKDVRNYLRAVKRMREKAGLPEMKYIYVIEEEGGDGEKRRIHVHLMMTGGISREALEEKWGRGYANCDRLQPEEGNGLMELARYFTKLEQEKHRRAWSASKNLRKPRTTVSRTRMSNARVRRLCQEMPGSAAEIMGKLYPGYKVGAVEPYTSDWIPGVYLRIRLRRRCA
;
A
#
# COMPACT_ATOMS: atom_id res chain seq x y z
N MET A 1 5.96 -12.15 30.85
CA MET A 1 4.89 -11.25 30.35
C MET A 1 5.28 -10.69 28.99
N ARG A 2 4.53 -10.95 27.90
CA ARG A 2 4.76 -10.29 26.61
C ARG A 2 4.44 -8.81 26.77
N LYS A 3 5.42 -7.91 26.60
CA LYS A 3 5.20 -6.47 26.64
C LYS A 3 4.18 -6.09 25.53
N ARG A 4 3.04 -5.52 25.92
CA ARG A 4 1.98 -5.11 25.00
C ARG A 4 2.55 -4.11 23.97
N VAL A 5 2.35 -4.38 22.68
CA VAL A 5 2.79 -3.49 21.61
C VAL A 5 2.05 -2.15 21.75
N PRO A 6 2.75 -1.00 21.73
CA PRO A 6 2.09 0.29 21.76
C PRO A 6 1.14 0.46 20.58
N ARG A 7 0.00 1.10 20.81
CA ARG A 7 -0.97 1.39 19.74
C ARG A 7 -0.41 2.43 18.79
N GLU A 8 -0.53 2.18 17.51
CA GLU A 8 -0.20 3.14 16.45
C GLU A 8 -1.40 4.05 16.22
N TYR A 9 -1.20 5.36 16.34
CA TYR A 9 -2.23 6.39 16.13
C TYR A 9 -2.00 7.21 14.86
N GLN A 10 -0.82 7.08 14.25
CA GLN A 10 -0.39 7.84 13.09
C GLN A 10 -1.43 7.86 11.97
N GLU A 11 -1.95 6.69 11.66
CA GLU A 11 -2.87 6.53 10.54
C GLU A 11 -4.20 7.27 10.74
N LEU A 12 -4.51 7.70 11.95
CA LEU A 12 -5.76 8.40 12.27
C LEU A 12 -5.64 9.92 12.12
N PHE A 13 -4.41 10.46 12.23
CA PHE A 13 -4.18 11.90 12.41
C PHE A 13 -3.18 12.50 11.42
N CYS A 14 -2.65 11.71 10.48
CA CYS A 14 -1.79 12.26 9.44
C CYS A 14 -2.57 13.29 8.61
N VAL A 15 -2.34 14.53 8.90
CA VAL A 15 -2.59 15.65 8.00
C VAL A 15 -1.28 15.79 7.23
N GLY A 16 -1.23 15.45 5.98
CA GLY A 16 -0.11 15.58 5.02
C GLY A 16 1.23 16.14 5.48
N GLU A 17 2.16 16.25 4.58
CA GLU A 17 3.38 17.03 4.80
C GLU A 17 3.03 18.44 5.26
N LEU A 18 3.82 18.99 6.19
CA LEU A 18 3.73 20.40 6.56
C LEU A 18 3.70 21.26 5.30
N THR A 19 2.71 22.12 5.18
CA THR A 19 2.64 23.07 4.08
C THR A 19 3.87 23.98 4.13
N GLU A 20 4.29 24.57 3.00
CA GLU A 20 5.40 25.54 2.97
C GLU A 20 5.14 26.73 3.90
N MET A 21 3.88 27.05 4.14
CA MET A 21 3.44 28.09 5.07
C MET A 21 3.71 27.70 6.53
N GLU A 22 3.42 26.46 6.91
CA GLU A 22 3.73 25.93 8.24
C GLU A 22 5.23 25.81 8.47
N LYS A 23 6.00 25.39 7.46
CA LYS A 23 7.48 25.39 7.50
C LYS A 23 8.07 26.79 7.75
N ARG A 24 7.46 27.83 7.18
CA ARG A 24 7.87 29.24 7.38
C ARG A 24 7.45 29.81 8.73
N LEU A 25 6.26 29.49 9.24
CA LEU A 25 5.74 29.96 10.51
C LEU A 25 6.57 29.48 11.70
N TYR A 26 7.15 28.30 11.62
CA TYR A 26 7.94 27.74 12.72
C TYR A 26 9.40 28.21 12.74
N GLY A 27 9.88 29.05 11.79
CA GLY A 27 11.17 29.77 11.80
C GLY A 27 12.42 28.99 12.20
N GLY A 28 12.30 27.69 12.37
CA GLY A 28 13.28 26.71 12.80
C GLY A 28 12.87 25.32 12.31
N ASP A 29 13.53 24.30 12.81
CA ASP A 29 13.20 22.92 12.49
C ASP A 29 11.90 22.46 13.20
N PRO A 30 10.77 22.32 12.48
CA PRO A 30 9.48 22.00 13.10
C PRO A 30 9.45 20.60 13.74
N TYR A 31 10.46 19.78 13.46
CA TYR A 31 10.58 18.43 14.00
C TYR A 31 11.42 18.37 15.28
N ARG A 32 12.31 19.37 15.51
CA ARG A 32 13.25 19.35 16.63
C ARG A 32 12.57 19.31 17.99
N GLU A 33 11.61 20.19 18.21
CA GLU A 33 10.87 20.26 19.47
C GLU A 33 9.95 19.05 19.66
N ARG A 34 9.34 18.56 18.57
CA ARG A 34 8.41 17.44 18.60
C ARG A 34 9.09 16.09 18.88
N VAL A 35 10.37 15.91 18.54
CA VAL A 35 11.12 14.67 18.78
C VAL A 35 11.64 14.57 20.20
N GLY A 36 11.84 15.72 20.89
CA GLY A 36 12.47 15.77 22.22
C GLY A 36 11.75 14.91 23.27
N GLY A 37 12.52 14.19 24.09
CA GLY A 37 12.01 13.45 25.24
C GLY A 37 11.13 12.22 24.96
N MET A 38 10.82 11.89 23.70
CA MET A 38 9.92 10.78 23.35
C MET A 38 10.65 9.48 23.08
N HIS A 39 10.03 8.38 23.45
CA HIS A 39 10.46 7.04 23.01
C HIS A 39 9.70 6.63 21.75
N TYR A 40 10.39 5.96 20.84
CA TYR A 40 9.81 5.54 19.56
C TYR A 40 9.64 4.03 19.45
N CYS A 41 8.60 3.63 18.76
CA CYS A 41 8.35 2.26 18.36
C CYS A 41 8.48 2.15 16.84
N THR A 42 9.10 1.07 16.36
CA THR A 42 9.24 0.79 14.92
C THR A 42 8.48 -0.48 14.59
N LYS A 43 7.46 -0.34 13.77
CA LYS A 43 6.78 -1.46 13.11
C LYS A 43 7.43 -1.67 11.75
N THR A 44 7.87 -2.87 11.48
CA THR A 44 8.50 -3.25 10.20
C THR A 44 7.62 -4.29 9.51
N GLU A 45 7.22 -4.03 8.28
CA GLU A 45 6.42 -4.91 7.43
C GLU A 45 7.25 -5.32 6.21
N LYS A 46 7.59 -6.62 6.12
CA LYS A 46 8.35 -7.20 5.01
C LYS A 46 7.42 -7.86 4.01
N ALA A 47 7.49 -7.43 2.76
CA ALA A 47 6.66 -7.86 1.65
C ALA A 47 7.54 -8.09 0.41
N GLY A 48 7.94 -9.33 0.15
CA GLY A 48 8.91 -9.65 -0.92
C GLY A 48 10.21 -8.86 -0.76
N ASP A 49 10.55 -8.07 -1.77
CA ASP A 49 11.73 -7.19 -1.76
C ASP A 49 11.48 -5.82 -1.12
N THR A 50 10.23 -5.53 -0.76
CA THR A 50 9.85 -4.28 -0.09
C THR A 50 9.86 -4.46 1.43
N LEU A 51 10.40 -3.45 2.11
CA LEU A 51 10.36 -3.31 3.56
C LEU A 51 9.77 -1.94 3.91
N VAL A 52 8.69 -1.92 4.65
CA VAL A 52 8.08 -0.67 5.13
C VAL A 52 8.24 -0.57 6.64
N LEU A 53 8.85 0.53 7.07
CA LEU A 53 8.97 0.88 8.47
C LEU A 53 7.99 1.99 8.79
N THR A 54 7.23 1.80 9.87
CA THR A 54 6.44 2.87 10.49
C THR A 54 7.05 3.15 11.86
N VAL A 55 7.61 4.34 12.03
CA VAL A 55 8.19 4.81 13.30
C VAL A 55 7.20 5.78 13.95
N TYR A 56 6.84 5.53 15.18
CA TYR A 56 5.83 6.32 15.88
C TYR A 56 6.15 6.47 17.37
N PRO A 57 5.76 7.61 17.99
CA PRO A 57 6.02 7.86 19.41
C PRO A 57 5.22 6.94 20.31
N ILE A 58 5.79 6.58 21.45
CA ILE A 58 5.11 5.85 22.52
C ILE A 58 4.43 6.88 23.43
N LEU A 59 3.12 7.02 23.31
CA LEU A 59 2.33 7.99 24.05
C LEU A 59 2.16 7.62 25.52
N GLY A 60 2.23 8.62 26.40
CA GLY A 60 1.83 8.55 27.79
C GLY A 60 0.30 8.36 27.96
N ARG A 61 -0.16 8.25 29.21
CA ARG A 61 -1.59 8.02 29.50
C ARG A 61 -2.45 9.20 29.04
N SER A 62 -2.03 10.43 29.36
CA SER A 62 -2.74 11.67 28.97
C SER A 62 -2.87 11.81 27.46
N ASP A 63 -1.77 11.63 26.71
CA ASP A 63 -1.77 11.79 25.26
C ASP A 63 -2.58 10.71 24.55
N ARG A 64 -2.61 9.49 25.11
CA ARG A 64 -3.51 8.44 24.63
C ARG A 64 -4.98 8.82 24.79
N ALA A 65 -5.35 9.39 25.91
CA ALA A 65 -6.73 9.85 26.14
C ALA A 65 -7.13 10.93 25.13
N LYS A 66 -6.25 11.92 24.88
CA LYS A 66 -6.45 12.95 23.86
C LYS A 66 -6.58 12.35 22.47
N ALA A 67 -5.68 11.42 22.09
CA ALA A 67 -5.72 10.73 20.81
C ALA A 67 -7.01 9.92 20.62
N GLU A 68 -7.51 9.26 21.64
CA GLU A 68 -8.77 8.52 21.59
C GLU A 68 -9.99 9.42 21.49
N ALA A 69 -9.99 10.56 22.21
CA ALA A 69 -11.05 11.57 22.11
C ALA A 69 -11.10 12.17 20.69
N ALA A 70 -9.95 12.58 20.16
CA ALA A 70 -9.85 13.09 18.78
C ALA A 70 -10.30 12.06 17.72
N ARG A 71 -10.00 10.78 17.92
CA ARG A 71 -10.50 9.70 17.06
C ARG A 71 -12.02 9.57 17.07
N LYS A 72 -12.64 9.72 18.25
CA LYS A 72 -14.10 9.66 18.38
C LYS A 72 -14.79 10.88 17.74
N ALA A 73 -14.14 12.04 17.79
CA ALA A 73 -14.63 13.28 17.20
C ALA A 73 -14.37 13.40 15.68
N MET A 74 -13.69 12.42 15.06
CA MET A 74 -13.33 12.46 13.64
C MET A 74 -14.58 12.43 12.77
N SER A 75 -14.65 13.33 11.77
CA SER A 75 -15.72 13.33 10.78
C SER A 75 -15.75 12.03 9.97
N ARG A 76 -16.94 11.65 9.50
CA ARG A 76 -17.13 10.46 8.65
C ARG A 76 -16.30 10.51 7.36
N GLU A 77 -16.19 11.69 6.76
CA GLU A 77 -15.41 11.91 5.57
C GLU A 77 -13.90 11.66 5.80
N ARG A 78 -13.35 12.21 6.88
CA ARG A 78 -11.96 12.01 7.29
C ARG A 78 -11.69 10.53 7.59
N GLN A 79 -12.64 9.84 8.25
CA GLN A 79 -12.55 8.41 8.52
C GLN A 79 -12.55 7.59 7.22
N ASN A 80 -13.37 7.95 6.25
CA ASN A 80 -13.41 7.27 4.95
C ASN A 80 -12.10 7.46 4.17
N ARG A 81 -11.56 8.68 4.13
CA ARG A 81 -10.25 8.96 3.51
C ARG A 81 -9.14 8.14 4.15
N TYR A 82 -9.11 8.10 5.47
CA TYR A 82 -8.18 7.27 6.23
C TYR A 82 -8.30 5.78 5.87
N ASN A 83 -9.51 5.25 5.86
CA ASN A 83 -9.75 3.83 5.53
C ASN A 83 -9.30 3.50 4.11
N ARG A 84 -9.51 4.40 3.15
CA ARG A 84 -9.03 4.24 1.76
C ARG A 84 -7.51 4.18 1.69
N GLU A 85 -6.82 5.12 2.32
CA GLU A 85 -5.36 5.12 2.32
C GLU A 85 -4.78 3.89 3.00
N ARG A 86 -5.38 3.45 4.09
CA ARG A 86 -4.99 2.21 4.76
C ARG A 86 -5.21 0.98 3.88
N ALA A 87 -6.35 0.91 3.20
CA ALA A 87 -6.66 -0.18 2.27
C ALA A 87 -5.66 -0.22 1.11
N ARG A 88 -5.35 0.93 0.52
CA ARG A 88 -4.35 1.10 -0.56
C ARG A 88 -2.97 0.60 -0.14
N ARG A 89 -2.48 1.05 1.02
CA ARG A 89 -1.18 0.61 1.56
C ARG A 89 -1.13 -0.88 1.83
N ARG A 90 -2.21 -1.43 2.38
CA ARG A 90 -2.33 -2.87 2.61
C ARG A 90 -2.32 -3.66 1.30
N LEU A 91 -3.00 -3.15 0.28
CA LEU A 91 -3.00 -3.75 -1.05
C LEU A 91 -1.61 -3.74 -1.66
N ALA A 92 -0.89 -2.62 -1.62
CA ALA A 92 0.48 -2.51 -2.13
C ALA A 92 1.42 -3.53 -1.47
N LEU A 93 1.38 -3.65 -0.14
CA LEU A 93 2.18 -4.65 0.58
C LEU A 93 1.78 -6.09 0.22
N LEU A 94 0.49 -6.35 -0.01
CA LEU A 94 0.04 -7.66 -0.43
C LEU A 94 0.51 -7.99 -1.85
N MET A 95 0.50 -7.01 -2.76
CA MET A 95 1.04 -7.11 -4.11
C MET A 95 2.55 -7.39 -4.06
N ASP A 96 3.32 -6.56 -3.36
CA ASP A 96 4.78 -6.72 -3.21
C ASP A 96 5.19 -8.07 -2.59
N ALA A 97 4.35 -8.65 -1.73
CA ALA A 97 4.63 -9.94 -1.09
C ALA A 97 4.45 -11.15 -2.03
N ASN A 98 3.75 -10.98 -3.14
CA ASN A 98 3.31 -12.09 -3.98
C ASN A 98 3.70 -11.99 -5.44
N PHE A 99 3.97 -10.80 -5.95
CA PHE A 99 4.18 -10.57 -7.38
C PHE A 99 5.49 -9.83 -7.66
N GLY A 100 6.08 -10.10 -8.82
CA GLY A 100 7.33 -9.53 -9.29
C GLY A 100 7.37 -9.35 -10.80
N LYS A 101 8.56 -9.06 -11.34
CA LYS A 101 8.77 -8.73 -12.78
C LYS A 101 8.29 -9.80 -13.77
N ASN A 102 8.21 -11.07 -13.35
CA ASN A 102 7.77 -12.17 -14.21
C ASN A 102 6.25 -12.37 -14.20
N ASP A 103 5.55 -11.65 -13.35
CA ASP A 103 4.11 -11.71 -13.23
C ASP A 103 3.44 -10.67 -14.14
N LEU A 104 2.11 -10.74 -14.26
CA LEU A 104 1.38 -10.01 -15.29
C LEU A 104 0.35 -9.06 -14.66
N HIS A 105 0.21 -7.88 -15.27
CA HIS A 105 -0.96 -7.02 -15.20
C HIS A 105 -1.81 -7.27 -16.45
N VAL A 106 -3.03 -7.70 -16.27
CA VAL A 106 -3.97 -8.00 -17.35
C VAL A 106 -5.13 -7.02 -17.27
N THR A 107 -5.41 -6.35 -18.36
CA THR A 107 -6.58 -5.49 -18.53
C THR A 107 -7.58 -6.17 -19.45
N LEU A 108 -8.81 -6.40 -18.97
CA LEU A 108 -9.87 -7.03 -19.74
C LEU A 108 -11.00 -6.02 -19.98
N THR A 109 -11.46 -5.92 -21.22
CA THR A 109 -12.56 -5.05 -21.63
C THR A 109 -13.60 -5.84 -22.41
N TYR A 110 -14.77 -5.25 -22.63
CA TYR A 110 -15.85 -5.87 -23.38
C TYR A 110 -16.02 -5.22 -24.75
N ARG A 111 -16.37 -6.03 -25.76
CA ARG A 111 -16.78 -5.56 -27.08
C ARG A 111 -18.28 -5.27 -27.05
N GLY A 112 -18.70 -4.13 -27.59
CA GLY A 112 -20.11 -3.74 -27.61
C GLY A 112 -20.64 -3.23 -26.27
N THR A 113 -21.88 -3.55 -25.96
CA THR A 113 -22.53 -3.13 -24.70
C THR A 113 -21.97 -3.94 -23.53
N PRO A 114 -21.37 -3.29 -22.52
CA PRO A 114 -20.82 -4.01 -21.38
C PRO A 114 -21.94 -4.62 -20.53
N PRO A 115 -21.70 -5.77 -19.88
CA PRO A 115 -22.64 -6.39 -18.97
C PRO A 115 -22.79 -5.55 -17.69
N ASP A 116 -23.70 -5.97 -16.79
CA ASP A 116 -23.73 -5.46 -15.43
C ASP A 116 -22.53 -5.97 -14.60
N TYR A 117 -22.34 -5.37 -13.43
CA TYR A 117 -21.24 -5.71 -12.51
C TYR A 117 -21.23 -7.17 -12.10
N GLU A 118 -22.39 -7.75 -11.81
CA GLU A 118 -22.48 -9.15 -11.35
C GLU A 118 -22.16 -10.15 -12.48
N GLN A 119 -22.57 -9.83 -13.71
CA GLN A 119 -22.20 -10.64 -14.86
C GLN A 119 -20.70 -10.50 -15.17
N ALA A 120 -20.14 -9.28 -15.11
CA ALA A 120 -18.70 -9.07 -15.25
C ALA A 120 -17.91 -9.87 -14.22
N ARG A 121 -18.37 -9.91 -12.98
CA ARG A 121 -17.79 -10.71 -11.90
C ARG A 121 -17.86 -12.23 -12.17
N LYS A 122 -18.95 -12.72 -12.75
CA LYS A 122 -19.05 -14.12 -13.20
C LYS A 122 -18.08 -14.43 -14.32
N ASP A 123 -17.93 -13.53 -15.28
CA ASP A 123 -17.04 -13.68 -16.42
C ASP A 123 -15.58 -13.72 -15.99
N VAL A 124 -15.15 -12.83 -15.08
CA VAL A 124 -13.80 -12.88 -14.50
C VAL A 124 -13.54 -14.20 -13.78
N ARG A 125 -14.51 -14.69 -13.02
CA ARG A 125 -14.37 -16.00 -12.34
C ARG A 125 -14.23 -17.16 -13.33
N ASN A 126 -14.97 -17.12 -14.45
CA ASN A 126 -14.89 -18.12 -15.50
C ASN A 126 -13.53 -18.06 -16.20
N TYR A 127 -13.05 -16.86 -16.50
CA TYR A 127 -11.71 -16.62 -17.04
C TYR A 127 -10.64 -17.19 -16.11
N LEU A 128 -10.65 -16.84 -14.82
CA LEU A 128 -9.69 -17.33 -13.84
C LEU A 128 -9.71 -18.87 -13.72
N ARG A 129 -10.89 -19.50 -13.79
CA ARG A 129 -11.01 -20.98 -13.80
C ARG A 129 -10.39 -21.58 -15.07
N ALA A 130 -10.60 -20.94 -16.21
CA ALA A 130 -10.00 -21.42 -17.46
C ALA A 130 -8.47 -21.31 -17.44
N VAL A 131 -7.94 -20.16 -16.98
CA VAL A 131 -6.48 -19.98 -16.83
C VAL A 131 -5.89 -20.95 -15.80
N LYS A 132 -6.60 -21.23 -14.71
CA LYS A 132 -6.17 -22.24 -13.73
C LYS A 132 -6.00 -23.60 -14.39
N ARG A 133 -6.95 -24.06 -15.21
CA ARG A 133 -6.86 -25.33 -15.97
C ARG A 133 -5.70 -25.33 -16.97
N MET A 134 -5.45 -24.18 -17.64
CA MET A 134 -4.30 -24.07 -18.54
C MET A 134 -2.98 -24.26 -17.78
N ARG A 135 -2.85 -23.66 -16.59
CA ARG A 135 -1.67 -23.80 -15.72
C ARG A 135 -1.47 -25.22 -15.24
N GLU A 136 -2.56 -25.88 -14.81
CA GLU A 136 -2.53 -27.28 -14.36
C GLU A 136 -2.03 -28.20 -15.49
N LYS A 137 -2.55 -28.03 -16.72
CA LYS A 137 -2.07 -28.78 -17.91
C LYS A 137 -0.60 -28.52 -18.24
N ALA A 138 -0.11 -27.31 -17.97
CA ALA A 138 1.29 -26.92 -18.18
C ALA A 138 2.23 -27.29 -17.00
N GLY A 139 1.74 -27.99 -15.97
CA GLY A 139 2.52 -28.35 -14.78
C GLY A 139 3.01 -27.15 -13.95
N LEU A 140 2.36 -25.99 -14.08
CA LEU A 140 2.76 -24.77 -13.40
C LEU A 140 2.19 -24.70 -11.98
N PRO A 141 2.88 -24.01 -11.04
CA PRO A 141 2.40 -23.80 -9.69
C PRO A 141 1.02 -23.15 -9.62
N GLU A 142 0.33 -23.31 -8.49
CA GLU A 142 -0.99 -22.70 -8.27
C GLU A 142 -0.99 -21.20 -8.50
N MET A 143 -1.98 -20.73 -9.26
CA MET A 143 -2.14 -19.33 -9.63
C MET A 143 -2.47 -18.45 -8.43
N LYS A 144 -1.77 -17.32 -8.32
CA LYS A 144 -2.13 -16.21 -7.45
C LYS A 144 -2.70 -15.08 -8.30
N TYR A 145 -3.68 -14.37 -7.75
CA TYR A 145 -4.25 -13.22 -8.42
C TYR A 145 -4.86 -12.21 -7.44
N ILE A 146 -4.95 -10.97 -7.92
CA ILE A 146 -5.75 -9.87 -7.34
C ILE A 146 -6.44 -9.17 -8.51
N TYR A 147 -7.73 -8.87 -8.41
CA TYR A 147 -8.42 -8.11 -9.44
C TYR A 147 -9.38 -7.08 -8.85
N VAL A 148 -9.65 -6.05 -9.64
CA VAL A 148 -10.68 -5.05 -9.45
C VAL A 148 -11.55 -4.99 -10.70
N ILE A 149 -12.82 -4.68 -10.53
CA ILE A 149 -13.74 -4.38 -11.63
C ILE A 149 -14.05 -2.90 -11.50
N GLU A 150 -13.67 -2.12 -12.50
CA GLU A 150 -13.96 -0.69 -12.62
C GLU A 150 -15.18 -0.50 -13.50
N GLU A 151 -16.08 0.31 -13.04
CA GLU A 151 -17.27 0.75 -13.78
C GLU A 151 -17.19 2.25 -13.93
N GLU A 152 -17.05 2.73 -15.18
CA GLU A 152 -16.97 4.13 -15.53
C GLU A 152 -18.17 4.50 -16.42
N GLY A 153 -18.64 5.75 -16.29
CA GLY A 153 -19.80 6.25 -17.02
C GLY A 153 -21.11 6.00 -16.28
N GLY A 154 -22.07 6.85 -16.49
CA GLY A 154 -23.41 6.91 -15.93
C GLY A 154 -24.04 8.23 -16.33
N ASP A 155 -25.32 8.47 -16.05
CA ASP A 155 -26.01 9.74 -16.26
C ASP A 155 -25.84 10.36 -17.67
N GLY A 156 -26.01 9.53 -18.72
CA GLY A 156 -25.91 9.97 -20.12
C GLY A 156 -24.60 9.62 -20.82
N GLU A 157 -23.56 9.21 -20.12
CA GLU A 157 -22.35 8.69 -20.71
C GLU A 157 -22.41 7.18 -20.98
N LYS A 158 -21.69 6.73 -22.00
CA LYS A 158 -21.62 5.31 -22.36
C LYS A 158 -20.90 4.54 -21.24
N ARG A 159 -21.61 3.65 -20.56
CA ARG A 159 -21.06 2.78 -19.51
C ARG A 159 -19.90 1.95 -20.05
N ARG A 160 -18.82 1.87 -19.27
CA ARG A 160 -17.63 1.06 -19.56
C ARG A 160 -17.30 0.20 -18.36
N ILE A 161 -17.00 -1.06 -18.59
CA ILE A 161 -16.48 -1.97 -17.56
C ILE A 161 -15.08 -2.40 -17.95
N HIS A 162 -14.13 -2.15 -17.04
CA HIS A 162 -12.75 -2.58 -17.15
C HIS A 162 -12.43 -3.51 -15.98
N VAL A 163 -11.68 -4.57 -16.26
CA VAL A 163 -11.16 -5.45 -15.21
C VAL A 163 -9.65 -5.33 -15.21
N HIS A 164 -9.09 -4.90 -14.08
CA HIS A 164 -7.65 -4.91 -13.86
C HIS A 164 -7.31 -6.09 -12.99
N LEU A 165 -6.51 -6.98 -13.51
CA LEU A 165 -6.13 -8.25 -12.90
C LEU A 165 -4.60 -8.33 -12.82
N MET A 166 -4.07 -8.55 -11.64
CA MET A 166 -2.69 -8.95 -11.42
C MET A 166 -2.65 -10.45 -11.18
N MET A 167 -1.77 -11.17 -11.86
CA MET A 167 -1.69 -12.62 -11.73
C MET A 167 -0.28 -13.16 -11.98
N THR A 168 0.01 -14.35 -11.41
CA THR A 168 1.29 -15.03 -11.66
C THR A 168 1.47 -15.38 -13.13
N GLY A 169 2.66 -15.08 -13.66
CA GLY A 169 3.08 -15.39 -15.02
C GLY A 169 3.26 -16.90 -15.28
N GLY A 170 3.81 -17.25 -16.44
CA GLY A 170 4.12 -18.63 -16.85
C GLY A 170 3.28 -19.18 -18.00
N ILE A 171 2.11 -18.59 -18.27
CA ILE A 171 1.35 -18.81 -19.52
C ILE A 171 1.71 -17.67 -20.48
N SER A 172 1.73 -17.94 -21.78
CA SER A 172 2.00 -16.92 -22.79
C SER A 172 0.90 -15.84 -22.78
N ARG A 173 1.29 -14.61 -23.10
CA ARG A 173 0.35 -13.48 -23.09
C ARG A 173 -0.73 -13.67 -24.14
N GLU A 174 -0.37 -14.11 -25.31
CA GLU A 174 -1.24 -14.40 -26.44
C GLU A 174 -2.33 -15.41 -26.05
N ALA A 175 -1.96 -16.50 -25.39
CA ALA A 175 -2.91 -17.51 -24.92
C ALA A 175 -3.86 -16.99 -23.83
N LEU A 176 -3.41 -16.06 -22.99
CA LEU A 176 -4.24 -15.40 -21.98
C LEU A 176 -5.22 -14.41 -22.62
N GLU A 177 -4.77 -13.64 -23.60
CA GLU A 177 -5.57 -12.66 -24.34
C GLU A 177 -6.65 -13.34 -25.18
N GLU A 178 -6.30 -14.36 -25.93
CA GLU A 178 -7.25 -15.19 -26.69
C GLU A 178 -8.31 -15.83 -25.79
N LYS A 179 -7.90 -16.27 -24.60
CA LYS A 179 -8.80 -16.92 -23.63
C LYS A 179 -9.92 -16.05 -23.12
N TRP A 180 -9.78 -14.73 -23.14
CA TRP A 180 -10.82 -13.82 -22.71
C TRP A 180 -12.07 -13.91 -23.59
N GLY A 181 -11.93 -13.80 -24.90
CA GLY A 181 -12.99 -14.04 -25.90
C GLY A 181 -14.20 -13.08 -25.86
N ARG A 182 -14.25 -12.09 -24.96
CA ARG A 182 -15.38 -11.16 -24.78
C ARG A 182 -15.10 -9.74 -25.28
N GLY A 183 -13.88 -9.44 -25.62
CA GLY A 183 -13.42 -8.13 -26.05
C GLY A 183 -11.90 -8.09 -26.11
N TYR A 184 -11.34 -6.94 -25.78
CA TYR A 184 -9.89 -6.80 -25.73
C TYR A 184 -9.34 -7.29 -24.41
N ALA A 185 -8.22 -7.97 -24.50
CA ALA A 185 -7.38 -8.29 -23.34
C ALA A 185 -5.97 -7.81 -23.66
N ASN A 186 -5.32 -7.20 -22.69
CA ASN A 186 -3.92 -6.79 -22.80
C ASN A 186 -3.16 -7.34 -21.59
N CYS A 187 -2.05 -8.02 -21.84
CA CYS A 187 -1.21 -8.64 -20.83
C CYS A 187 0.18 -8.01 -20.81
N ASP A 188 0.48 -7.21 -19.80
CA ASP A 188 1.78 -6.59 -19.61
C ASP A 188 2.56 -7.23 -18.46
N ARG A 189 3.89 -7.28 -18.57
CA ARG A 189 4.73 -7.67 -17.44
C ARG A 189 4.72 -6.59 -16.39
N LEU A 190 4.66 -7.01 -15.13
CA LEU A 190 4.77 -6.08 -14.01
C LEU A 190 6.13 -5.38 -14.01
N GLN A 191 6.11 -4.09 -13.78
CA GLN A 191 7.29 -3.24 -13.63
C GLN A 191 7.31 -2.60 -12.24
N PRO A 192 7.75 -3.34 -11.19
CA PRO A 192 7.86 -2.76 -9.87
C PRO A 192 8.86 -1.59 -9.88
N GLU A 193 8.45 -0.45 -9.39
CA GLU A 193 9.29 0.73 -9.26
C GLU A 193 10.48 0.46 -8.32
N GLU A 194 11.63 1.06 -8.61
CA GLU A 194 12.85 0.84 -7.84
C GLU A 194 12.68 1.25 -6.37
N GLY A 195 12.01 2.37 -6.08
CA GLY A 195 11.78 2.89 -4.73
C GLY A 195 10.46 2.41 -4.10
N ASN A 196 9.40 2.28 -4.89
CA ASN A 196 8.02 2.13 -4.42
C ASN A 196 7.40 0.74 -4.64
N GLY A 197 8.08 -0.16 -5.37
CA GLY A 197 7.52 -1.47 -5.67
C GLY A 197 6.25 -1.38 -6.53
N LEU A 198 5.17 -1.97 -6.06
CA LEU A 198 3.87 -1.96 -6.75
C LEU A 198 2.88 -0.93 -6.17
N MET A 199 3.37 0.13 -5.51
CA MET A 199 2.50 1.13 -4.88
C MET A 199 1.65 1.89 -5.88
N GLU A 200 2.21 2.30 -7.03
CA GLU A 200 1.45 3.02 -8.06
C GLU A 200 0.35 2.14 -8.66
N LEU A 201 0.65 0.87 -8.88
CA LEU A 201 -0.38 -0.07 -9.34
C LEU A 201 -1.48 -0.29 -8.28
N ALA A 202 -1.13 -0.30 -6.99
CA ALA A 202 -2.12 -0.35 -5.92
C ALA A 202 -2.96 0.94 -5.86
N ARG A 203 -2.38 2.11 -6.13
CA ARG A 203 -3.12 3.38 -6.29
C ARG A 203 -4.07 3.31 -7.46
N TYR A 204 -3.61 2.80 -8.59
CA TYR A 204 -4.45 2.62 -9.77
C TYR A 204 -5.63 1.68 -9.49
N PHE A 205 -5.41 0.52 -8.86
CA PHE A 205 -6.47 -0.44 -8.49
C PHE A 205 -7.50 0.13 -7.48
N THR A 206 -7.17 1.20 -6.80
CA THR A 206 -8.02 1.82 -5.77
C THR A 206 -8.38 3.28 -6.09
N LYS A 207 -8.24 3.70 -7.36
CA LYS A 207 -8.50 5.09 -7.77
C LYS A 207 -9.98 5.46 -7.64
N LEU A 208 -10.88 4.55 -8.03
CA LEU A 208 -12.32 4.78 -7.99
C LEU A 208 -12.91 4.38 -6.61
N GLU A 209 -13.87 5.17 -6.18
CA GLU A 209 -14.70 4.81 -5.03
C GLU A 209 -15.65 3.68 -5.44
N GLN A 210 -15.56 2.56 -4.76
CA GLN A 210 -16.52 1.49 -4.95
C GLN A 210 -17.84 1.88 -4.29
N GLU A 211 -18.96 1.52 -4.91
CA GLU A 211 -20.29 1.68 -4.32
C GLU A 211 -20.38 1.01 -2.94
N LYS A 212 -21.24 1.52 -2.08
CA LYS A 212 -21.53 0.90 -0.79
C LYS A 212 -21.81 -0.59 -0.99
N HIS A 213 -21.17 -1.44 -0.17
CA HIS A 213 -21.27 -2.90 -0.20
C HIS A 213 -20.46 -3.64 -1.28
N ARG A 214 -19.76 -2.97 -2.19
CA ARG A 214 -18.81 -3.62 -3.10
C ARG A 214 -17.42 -3.73 -2.45
N ARG A 215 -16.73 -4.85 -2.71
CA ARG A 215 -15.34 -5.01 -2.26
C ARG A 215 -14.41 -4.20 -3.13
N ALA A 216 -13.50 -3.45 -2.52
CA ALA A 216 -12.51 -2.67 -3.26
C ALA A 216 -11.62 -3.52 -4.19
N TRP A 217 -11.37 -4.78 -3.85
CA TRP A 217 -10.69 -5.78 -4.69
C TRP A 217 -11.07 -7.20 -4.29
N SER A 218 -10.82 -8.14 -5.19
CA SER A 218 -10.93 -9.59 -4.95
C SER A 218 -9.57 -10.25 -5.15
N ALA A 219 -9.28 -11.31 -4.38
CA ALA A 219 -7.97 -11.96 -4.42
C ALA A 219 -8.08 -13.47 -4.21
N SER A 220 -7.08 -14.21 -4.70
CA SER A 220 -6.91 -15.64 -4.41
C SER A 220 -6.61 -15.88 -2.93
N LYS A 221 -7.00 -17.04 -2.42
CA LYS A 221 -6.83 -17.38 -0.99
C LYS A 221 -5.38 -17.73 -0.61
N ASN A 222 -4.55 -18.10 -1.58
CA ASN A 222 -3.16 -18.56 -1.40
C ASN A 222 -2.13 -17.42 -1.38
N LEU A 223 -2.54 -16.15 -1.22
CA LEU A 223 -1.63 -15.03 -1.09
C LEU A 223 -0.88 -15.04 0.23
N ARG A 224 0.44 -14.86 0.16
CA ARG A 224 1.29 -14.67 1.35
C ARG A 224 1.03 -13.29 1.94
N LYS A 225 0.88 -13.23 3.27
CA LYS A 225 0.74 -11.97 4.00
C LYS A 225 2.11 -11.37 4.30
N PRO A 226 2.26 -10.03 4.34
CA PRO A 226 3.47 -9.39 4.82
C PRO A 226 3.81 -9.82 6.24
N ARG A 227 5.11 -10.04 6.50
CA ARG A 227 5.59 -10.37 7.85
C ARG A 227 5.81 -9.09 8.64
N THR A 228 5.13 -8.98 9.78
CA THR A 228 5.23 -7.81 10.67
C THR A 228 6.09 -8.12 11.89
N THR A 229 7.00 -7.20 12.20
CA THR A 229 7.79 -7.21 13.44
C THR A 229 7.73 -5.83 14.10
N VAL A 230 7.90 -5.78 15.43
CA VAL A 230 7.86 -4.54 16.20
C VAL A 230 9.07 -4.46 17.11
N SER A 231 9.72 -3.29 17.14
CA SER A 231 10.88 -3.00 17.98
C SER A 231 10.71 -1.66 18.69
N ARG A 232 11.10 -1.59 19.96
CA ARG A 232 11.11 -0.35 20.77
C ARG A 232 12.49 0.28 20.89
N THR A 233 13.53 -0.36 20.38
CA THR A 233 14.92 0.05 20.56
C THR A 233 15.60 0.40 19.24
N ARG A 234 14.97 0.09 18.10
CA ARG A 234 15.59 0.26 16.78
C ARG A 234 15.80 1.72 16.39
N MET A 235 14.86 2.58 16.77
CA MET A 235 14.91 4.03 16.49
C MET A 235 15.05 4.81 17.77
N SER A 236 16.23 5.43 17.97
CA SER A 236 16.46 6.43 19.02
C SER A 236 15.95 7.80 18.57
N ASN A 237 15.71 8.70 19.53
CA ASN A 237 15.34 10.10 19.25
C ASN A 237 16.32 10.79 18.31
N ALA A 238 17.63 10.56 18.48
CA ALA A 238 18.66 11.14 17.62
C ALA A 238 18.51 10.67 16.17
N ARG A 239 18.24 9.37 15.94
CA ARG A 239 17.98 8.84 14.58
C ARG A 239 16.72 9.42 13.97
N VAL A 240 15.64 9.52 14.75
CA VAL A 240 14.38 10.11 14.27
C VAL A 240 14.60 11.55 13.87
N ARG A 241 15.30 12.34 14.71
CA ARG A 241 15.64 13.75 14.42
C ARG A 241 16.42 13.87 13.12
N ARG A 242 17.51 13.12 12.96
CA ARG A 242 18.31 13.14 11.72
C ARG A 242 17.49 12.77 10.49
N LEU A 243 16.61 11.79 10.58
CA LEU A 243 15.75 11.40 9.48
C LEU A 243 14.71 12.47 9.10
N CYS A 244 14.36 13.35 10.02
CA CYS A 244 13.45 14.48 9.74
C CYS A 244 14.17 15.71 9.20
N GLN A 245 15.40 15.97 9.66
CA GLN A 245 16.13 17.20 9.38
C GLN A 245 17.01 17.15 8.11
N GLU A 246 17.63 16.00 7.86
CA GLU A 246 18.73 15.85 6.89
C GLU A 246 18.35 14.92 5.73
N MET A 247 17.18 15.06 5.21
CA MET A 247 16.79 14.27 4.02
C MET A 247 17.49 14.78 2.75
N PRO A 248 17.93 13.89 1.84
CA PRO A 248 17.89 12.43 1.81
C PRO A 248 19.17 11.71 2.27
N GLY A 249 20.28 12.42 2.51
CA GLY A 249 21.61 11.82 2.76
C GLY A 249 21.65 10.95 4.02
N SER A 250 21.13 11.44 5.14
CA SER A 250 21.15 10.74 6.41
C SER A 250 20.27 9.48 6.43
N ALA A 251 19.21 9.47 5.61
CA ALA A 251 18.35 8.31 5.49
C ALA A 251 19.09 7.12 4.88
N ALA A 252 19.89 7.33 3.85
CA ALA A 252 20.68 6.28 3.22
C ALA A 252 21.73 5.70 4.18
N GLU A 253 22.41 6.55 4.96
CA GLU A 253 23.40 6.13 5.96
C GLU A 253 22.74 5.33 7.09
N ILE A 254 21.71 5.90 7.73
CA ILE A 254 21.04 5.28 8.87
C ILE A 254 20.40 3.95 8.47
N MET A 255 19.69 3.93 7.33
CA MET A 255 19.00 2.73 6.87
C MET A 255 19.98 1.68 6.34
N GLY A 256 21.09 2.08 5.71
CA GLY A 256 22.14 1.18 5.27
C GLY A 256 22.78 0.41 6.44
N LYS A 257 22.98 1.07 7.60
CA LYS A 257 23.47 0.42 8.83
C LYS A 257 22.43 -0.49 9.48
N LEU A 258 21.15 -0.10 9.46
CA LEU A 258 20.07 -0.87 10.11
C LEU A 258 19.53 -2.02 9.26
N TYR A 259 19.60 -1.87 7.95
CA TYR A 259 19.05 -2.81 6.96
C TYR A 259 20.03 -2.99 5.81
N PRO A 260 21.18 -3.65 6.03
CA PRO A 260 22.15 -3.93 4.96
C PRO A 260 21.47 -4.70 3.83
N GLY A 261 21.81 -4.37 2.58
CA GLY A 261 21.20 -4.98 1.40
C GLY A 261 19.90 -4.31 0.93
N TYR A 262 19.45 -3.24 1.60
CA TYR A 262 18.31 -2.44 1.15
C TYR A 262 18.74 -1.04 0.73
N LYS A 263 17.98 -0.46 -0.21
CA LYS A 263 18.08 0.93 -0.67
C LYS A 263 16.84 1.70 -0.20
N VAL A 264 17.02 2.95 0.19
CA VAL A 264 15.93 3.84 0.57
C VAL A 264 15.16 4.25 -0.68
N GLY A 265 13.86 4.00 -0.70
CA GLY A 265 12.95 4.46 -1.74
C GLY A 265 12.25 5.76 -1.36
N ALA A 266 11.71 5.83 -0.14
CA ALA A 266 11.02 7.01 0.35
C ALA A 266 11.16 7.14 1.87
N VAL A 267 11.19 8.38 2.35
CA VAL A 267 11.07 8.73 3.76
C VAL A 267 10.02 9.83 3.87
N GLU A 268 8.96 9.56 4.59
CA GLU A 268 7.82 10.45 4.73
C GLU A 268 7.63 10.80 6.22
N PRO A 269 8.05 12.00 6.67
CA PRO A 269 7.75 12.47 8.02
C PRO A 269 6.33 13.03 8.09
N TYR A 270 5.64 12.75 9.17
CA TYR A 270 4.30 13.25 9.45
C TYR A 270 4.24 13.82 10.87
N THR A 271 3.52 14.90 11.03
CA THR A 271 3.17 15.48 12.32
C THR A 271 1.66 15.50 12.49
N SER A 272 1.20 15.74 13.71
CA SER A 272 -0.22 15.88 14.03
C SER A 272 -0.38 16.92 15.12
N ASP A 273 -1.40 17.78 15.01
CA ASP A 273 -1.73 18.77 16.04
C ASP A 273 -2.35 18.12 17.29
N TRP A 274 -2.86 16.91 17.15
CA TRP A 274 -3.55 16.16 18.19
C TRP A 274 -2.66 15.23 18.99
N ILE A 275 -1.53 14.83 18.43
CA ILE A 275 -0.65 13.81 19.01
C ILE A 275 0.79 14.34 18.97
N PRO A 276 1.49 14.39 20.12
CA PRO A 276 2.88 14.81 20.15
C PRO A 276 3.79 13.81 19.41
N GLY A 277 4.94 14.33 19.00
CA GLY A 277 5.96 13.56 18.33
C GLY A 277 5.87 13.60 16.80
N VAL A 278 6.84 12.96 16.18
CA VAL A 278 6.95 12.82 14.72
C VAL A 278 6.71 11.37 14.35
N TYR A 279 6.04 11.16 13.25
CA TYR A 279 5.85 9.86 12.65
C TYR A 279 6.66 9.77 11.37
N LEU A 280 7.31 8.63 11.15
CA LEU A 280 8.04 8.39 9.92
C LEU A 280 7.51 7.15 9.24
N ARG A 281 7.28 7.26 7.96
CA ARG A 281 7.14 6.09 7.09
C ARG A 281 8.35 6.02 6.18
N ILE A 282 9.04 4.88 6.22
CA ILE A 282 10.25 4.66 5.44
C ILE A 282 10.01 3.43 4.59
N ARG A 283 10.18 3.57 3.28
CA ARG A 283 10.11 2.47 2.33
C ARG A 283 11.50 2.13 1.84
N LEU A 284 11.83 0.87 1.92
CA LEU A 284 13.11 0.32 1.48
C LEU A 284 12.85 -0.78 0.44
N ARG A 285 13.75 -0.89 -0.54
CA ARG A 285 13.76 -1.99 -1.50
C ARG A 285 15.07 -2.75 -1.39
N ARG A 286 15.00 -4.07 -1.54
CA ARG A 286 16.20 -4.90 -1.63
C ARG A 286 17.02 -4.47 -2.85
N ARG A 287 18.31 -4.31 -2.68
CA ARG A 287 19.23 -4.10 -3.80
C ARG A 287 19.19 -5.33 -4.69
N CYS A 288 19.05 -5.17 -6.01
CA CYS A 288 19.32 -6.24 -6.94
C CYS A 288 20.81 -6.57 -6.85
N ALA A 289 21.12 -7.86 -6.70
CA ALA A 289 22.51 -8.34 -6.80
C ALA A 289 22.97 -8.20 -8.24
#